data_3a9102c032fed662d5355c45e23b8ebf
#
_entry.id   3a9102c032fed662d5355c45e23b8ebf
#
_cell.length_a   1.000
_cell.length_b   1.000
_cell.length_c   1.000
_cell.angle_alpha   90.00
_cell.angle_beta   90.00
_cell.angle_gamma   90.00
#
_symmetry.space_group_name_H-M   'P 1'
#
loop_
_entity.id
_entity.type
_entity.pdbx_description
1 polymer ?
#
loop_
_entity_poly.entity_id
_entity_poly.type
_entity_poly.pdbx_seq_one_letter_code
_entity_poly.pdbx_strand_id
1 'polypeptide(L)'
;FSLAHRPHITLLGIGMGSQKLLTVQGKNSLDQADLLIGARRMVDSVKRPGQDVFVEYRSQEIRDYIDAHPEYDNIVIVLSGDVGFYSGARKLLEVLCQDSADLRVQRKNGSEKSEEERDSSAQNNTEIEIQCGISSVVYFMSQIGLYWDDAKIVSAHGRGCNLISHICYAEKVFSILGTSDGVAVLAEKLVKYGMGDVLLYVGENLSYENEKIFAKPASELTEYKGDPLSVICAV
;
A
#
# COMPACT_ATOMS: atom_id res chain seq x y z
N PHE A 1 21.46 -29.96 -17.50
CA PHE A 1 21.19 -28.55 -17.19
C PHE A 1 19.81 -28.51 -16.51
N SER A 2 19.75 -28.33 -15.18
CA SER A 2 18.52 -28.09 -14.46
C SER A 2 18.02 -26.69 -14.87
N LEU A 3 16.85 -26.62 -15.48
CA LEU A 3 16.14 -25.36 -15.65
C LEU A 3 15.95 -24.78 -14.23
N ALA A 4 16.53 -23.62 -13.96
CA ALA A 4 16.36 -22.96 -12.67
C ALA A 4 14.88 -22.75 -12.45
N HIS A 5 14.31 -23.41 -11.45
CA HIS A 5 12.94 -23.22 -11.04
C HIS A 5 12.75 -21.76 -10.64
N ARG A 6 11.65 -21.11 -11.07
CA ARG A 6 11.36 -19.72 -10.78
C ARG A 6 10.00 -19.60 -10.13
N PRO A 7 9.94 -18.95 -8.98
CA PRO A 7 8.67 -18.76 -8.30
C PRO A 7 7.76 -17.79 -9.07
N HIS A 8 6.47 -18.01 -8.95
CA HIS A 8 5.44 -17.01 -9.23
C HIS A 8 5.39 -16.03 -8.05
N ILE A 9 5.65 -14.75 -8.31
CA ILE A 9 5.66 -13.71 -7.28
C ILE A 9 4.43 -12.81 -7.44
N THR A 10 3.58 -12.73 -6.42
CA THR A 10 2.45 -11.80 -6.37
C THR A 10 2.75 -10.64 -5.43
N LEU A 11 2.72 -9.40 -5.94
CA LEU A 11 2.67 -8.20 -5.11
C LEU A 11 1.21 -7.88 -4.82
N LEU A 12 0.78 -8.07 -3.57
CA LEU A 12 -0.61 -7.95 -3.17
C LEU A 12 -0.84 -6.76 -2.25
N GLY A 13 -1.71 -5.83 -2.67
CA GLY A 13 -2.29 -4.81 -1.79
C GLY A 13 -3.38 -5.43 -0.91
N ILE A 14 -3.19 -5.39 0.42
CA ILE A 14 -4.12 -6.02 1.37
C ILE A 14 -5.05 -5.04 2.09
N GLY A 15 -5.13 -3.80 1.63
CA GLY A 15 -5.87 -2.76 2.33
C GLY A 15 -5.16 -2.32 3.61
N MET A 16 -5.91 -1.78 4.57
CA MET A 16 -5.37 -1.24 5.82
C MET A 16 -5.18 -2.30 6.90
N GLY A 17 -5.67 -3.53 6.72
CA GLY A 17 -5.45 -4.64 7.65
C GLY A 17 -6.69 -5.50 7.93
N SER A 18 -7.91 -5.04 7.64
CA SER A 18 -9.11 -5.87 7.79
C SER A 18 -9.24 -6.89 6.65
N GLN A 19 -9.36 -8.16 7.00
CA GLN A 19 -9.62 -9.23 6.01
C GLN A 19 -10.95 -9.07 5.26
N LYS A 20 -11.90 -8.29 5.79
CA LYS A 20 -13.18 -7.98 5.13
C LYS A 20 -13.01 -7.10 3.89
N LEU A 21 -11.87 -6.40 3.79
CA LEU A 21 -11.55 -5.49 2.69
C LEU A 21 -10.57 -6.11 1.67
N LEU A 22 -10.23 -7.39 1.83
CA LEU A 22 -9.46 -8.12 0.82
C LEU A 22 -10.30 -8.31 -0.43
N THR A 23 -9.68 -8.14 -1.59
CA THR A 23 -10.29 -8.56 -2.86
C THR A 23 -10.42 -10.08 -2.89
N VAL A 24 -11.38 -10.60 -3.65
CA VAL A 24 -11.54 -12.05 -3.83
C VAL A 24 -10.27 -12.66 -4.44
N GLN A 25 -9.67 -11.97 -5.41
CA GLN A 25 -8.41 -12.39 -6.04
C GLN A 25 -7.28 -12.45 -5.01
N GLY A 26 -7.11 -11.39 -4.21
CA GLY A 26 -6.08 -11.35 -3.17
C GLY A 26 -6.25 -12.44 -2.11
N LYS A 27 -7.50 -12.75 -1.73
CA LYS A 27 -7.78 -13.88 -0.81
C LYS A 27 -7.35 -15.22 -1.41
N ASN A 28 -7.66 -15.46 -2.69
CA ASN A 28 -7.27 -16.69 -3.37
C ASN A 28 -5.74 -16.83 -3.46
N SER A 29 -5.03 -15.75 -3.76
CA SER A 29 -3.55 -15.76 -3.80
C SER A 29 -2.94 -16.04 -2.42
N LEU A 30 -3.51 -15.46 -1.35
CA LEU A 30 -3.08 -15.75 0.03
C LEU A 30 -3.31 -17.22 0.40
N ASP A 31 -4.43 -17.81 -0.04
CA ASP A 31 -4.76 -19.20 0.27
C ASP A 31 -3.87 -20.20 -0.52
N GLN A 32 -3.25 -19.79 -1.63
CA GLN A 32 -2.37 -20.59 -2.47
C GLN A 32 -0.86 -20.33 -2.21
N ALA A 33 -0.53 -19.34 -1.37
CA ALA A 33 0.85 -18.97 -1.12
C ALA A 33 1.59 -20.03 -0.29
N ASP A 34 2.78 -20.43 -0.76
CA ASP A 34 3.73 -21.27 -0.01
C ASP A 34 4.50 -20.39 0.99
N LEU A 35 4.91 -19.19 0.53
CA LEU A 35 5.63 -18.22 1.33
C LEU A 35 4.91 -16.86 1.33
N LEU A 36 4.74 -16.31 2.52
CA LEU A 36 4.20 -14.97 2.73
C LEU A 36 5.30 -14.01 3.21
N ILE A 37 5.50 -12.92 2.48
CA ILE A 37 6.52 -11.90 2.80
C ILE A 37 5.85 -10.56 3.08
N GLY A 38 6.36 -9.79 4.04
CA GLY A 38 5.91 -8.42 4.29
C GLY A 38 6.26 -7.90 5.67
N ALA A 39 5.90 -6.64 5.93
CA ALA A 39 6.05 -6.07 7.26
C ALA A 39 5.19 -6.84 8.30
N ARG A 40 5.69 -6.95 9.53
CA ARG A 40 5.05 -7.73 10.62
C ARG A 40 3.54 -7.53 10.68
N ARG A 41 3.09 -6.28 10.77
CA ARG A 41 1.68 -5.94 10.86
C ARG A 41 0.85 -6.47 9.68
N MET A 42 1.40 -6.42 8.47
CA MET A 42 0.72 -6.88 7.25
C MET A 42 0.60 -8.40 7.24
N VAL A 43 1.71 -9.09 7.48
CA VAL A 43 1.73 -10.55 7.55
C VAL A 43 0.79 -11.07 8.63
N ASP A 44 0.86 -10.53 9.85
CA ASP A 44 0.03 -10.97 10.97
C ASP A 44 -1.47 -10.79 10.72
N SER A 45 -1.87 -9.83 9.86
CA SER A 45 -3.28 -9.59 9.53
C SER A 45 -3.87 -10.60 8.53
N VAL A 46 -3.01 -11.30 7.74
CA VAL A 46 -3.50 -12.13 6.63
C VAL A 46 -2.94 -13.55 6.59
N LYS A 47 -1.91 -13.87 7.37
CA LYS A 47 -1.28 -15.21 7.37
C LYS A 47 -2.30 -16.31 7.66
N ARG A 48 -2.09 -17.48 7.03
CA ARG A 48 -2.88 -18.69 7.24
C ARG A 48 -2.09 -19.69 8.09
N PRO A 49 -2.77 -20.59 8.81
CA PRO A 49 -2.10 -21.68 9.50
C PRO A 49 -1.28 -22.54 8.54
N GLY A 50 -0.03 -22.81 8.90
CA GLY A 50 0.86 -23.67 8.12
C GLY A 50 1.59 -23.00 6.96
N GLN A 51 1.40 -21.71 6.73
CA GLN A 51 2.19 -20.95 5.75
C GLN A 51 3.56 -20.57 6.32
N ASP A 52 4.59 -20.68 5.48
CA ASP A 52 5.89 -20.10 5.77
C ASP A 52 5.85 -18.59 5.67
N VAL A 53 6.58 -17.92 6.55
CA VAL A 53 6.54 -16.47 6.68
C VAL A 53 7.94 -15.90 6.79
N PHE A 54 8.26 -14.92 5.94
CA PHE A 54 9.43 -14.08 6.07
C PHE A 54 9.02 -12.63 6.36
N VAL A 55 9.30 -12.17 7.57
CA VAL A 55 8.94 -10.81 7.98
C VAL A 55 10.04 -9.85 7.59
N GLU A 56 9.85 -9.17 6.48
CA GLU A 56 10.79 -8.22 5.92
C GLU A 56 10.06 -7.19 5.03
N TYR A 57 10.59 -5.97 4.93
CA TYR A 57 10.09 -4.89 4.05
C TYR A 57 11.18 -4.25 3.20
N ARG A 58 12.45 -4.57 3.47
CA ARG A 58 13.60 -4.07 2.70
C ARG A 58 13.72 -4.87 1.41
N SER A 59 13.67 -4.18 0.27
CA SER A 59 13.57 -4.81 -1.05
C SER A 59 14.73 -5.74 -1.37
N GLN A 60 15.97 -5.37 -0.98
CA GLN A 60 17.14 -6.20 -1.24
C GLN A 60 17.13 -7.50 -0.41
N GLU A 61 16.82 -7.41 0.86
CA GLU A 61 16.72 -8.55 1.76
C GLU A 61 15.63 -9.56 1.30
N ILE A 62 14.52 -9.01 0.76
CA ILE A 62 13.45 -9.83 0.18
C ILE A 62 13.98 -10.58 -1.04
N ARG A 63 14.69 -9.90 -1.95
CA ARG A 63 15.29 -10.52 -3.13
C ARG A 63 16.28 -11.61 -2.75
N ASP A 64 17.22 -11.30 -1.86
CA ASP A 64 18.27 -12.24 -1.42
C ASP A 64 17.66 -13.48 -0.76
N TYR A 65 16.56 -13.30 0.00
CA TYR A 65 15.84 -14.41 0.61
C TYR A 65 15.17 -15.30 -0.46
N ILE A 66 14.48 -14.72 -1.43
CA ILE A 66 13.84 -15.48 -2.52
C ILE A 66 14.87 -16.27 -3.32
N ASP A 67 16.01 -15.66 -3.66
CA ASP A 67 17.07 -16.30 -4.42
C ASP A 67 17.73 -17.47 -3.64
N ALA A 68 17.76 -17.38 -2.32
CA ALA A 68 18.30 -18.42 -1.43
C ALA A 68 17.33 -19.58 -1.17
N HIS A 69 16.04 -19.45 -1.49
CA HIS A 69 14.99 -20.42 -1.16
C HIS A 69 14.20 -20.82 -2.43
N PRO A 70 14.82 -21.58 -3.35
CA PRO A 70 14.20 -21.98 -4.61
C PRO A 70 13.10 -23.05 -4.44
N GLU A 71 12.83 -23.51 -3.22
CA GLU A 71 11.79 -24.48 -2.89
C GLU A 71 10.36 -23.92 -2.94
N TYR A 72 10.20 -22.58 -2.93
CA TYR A 72 8.88 -21.93 -2.99
C TYR A 72 8.44 -21.68 -4.42
N ASP A 73 7.24 -22.14 -4.76
CA ASP A 73 6.61 -21.96 -6.08
C ASP A 73 5.76 -20.69 -6.14
N ASN A 74 4.97 -20.41 -5.09
CA ASN A 74 4.03 -19.30 -5.01
C ASN A 74 4.37 -18.38 -3.84
N ILE A 75 4.97 -17.24 -4.16
CA ILE A 75 5.38 -16.25 -3.16
C ILE A 75 4.42 -15.07 -3.22
N VAL A 76 3.80 -14.73 -2.10
CA VAL A 76 2.96 -13.52 -1.99
C VAL A 76 3.66 -12.48 -1.11
N ILE A 77 3.92 -11.30 -1.68
CA ILE A 77 4.49 -10.16 -0.96
C ILE A 77 3.36 -9.18 -0.65
N VAL A 78 3.02 -9.05 0.63
CA VAL A 78 1.89 -8.23 1.07
C VAL A 78 2.30 -6.81 1.39
N LEU A 79 1.54 -5.86 0.86
CA LEU A 79 1.75 -4.42 0.97
C LEU A 79 0.52 -3.75 1.57
N SER A 80 0.73 -2.69 2.34
CA SER A 80 -0.37 -1.92 2.94
C SER A 80 -1.13 -1.13 1.88
N GLY A 81 -2.44 -1.11 1.98
CA GLY A 81 -3.32 -0.36 1.08
C GLY A 81 -3.37 -0.96 -0.31
N ASP A 82 -3.17 -0.13 -1.31
CA ASP A 82 -3.02 -0.50 -2.72
C ASP A 82 -1.54 -0.49 -3.12
N VAL A 83 -1.15 -1.40 -4.02
CA VAL A 83 0.24 -1.53 -4.49
C VAL A 83 0.76 -0.23 -5.12
N GLY A 84 -0.08 0.51 -5.82
CA GLY A 84 0.27 1.78 -6.47
C GLY A 84 0.23 3.01 -5.56
N PHE A 85 -0.21 2.87 -4.29
CA PHE A 85 -0.49 4.00 -3.42
C PHE A 85 0.44 4.05 -2.19
N TYR A 86 1.60 4.70 -2.34
CA TYR A 86 2.61 4.90 -1.28
C TYR A 86 3.05 3.61 -0.55
N SER A 87 3.04 2.48 -1.23
CA SER A 87 3.26 1.15 -0.66
C SER A 87 4.72 0.67 -0.63
N GLY A 88 5.63 1.38 -1.27
CA GLY A 88 7.01 0.90 -1.45
C GLY A 88 7.21 -0.10 -2.61
N ALA A 89 6.15 -0.52 -3.29
CA ALA A 89 6.19 -1.49 -4.38
C ALA A 89 7.14 -1.10 -5.52
N ARG A 90 7.26 0.20 -5.84
CA ARG A 90 8.15 0.68 -6.89
C ARG A 90 9.59 0.21 -6.68
N LYS A 91 10.14 0.45 -5.47
CA LYS A 91 11.51 0.05 -5.14
C LYS A 91 11.67 -1.47 -5.14
N LEU A 92 10.65 -2.18 -4.66
CA LEU A 92 10.67 -3.64 -4.67
C LEU A 92 10.68 -4.20 -6.10
N LEU A 93 9.83 -3.68 -6.99
CA LEU A 93 9.83 -4.05 -8.41
C LEU A 93 11.17 -3.75 -9.09
N GLU A 94 11.77 -2.58 -8.84
CA GLU A 94 13.09 -2.24 -9.35
C GLU A 94 14.15 -3.29 -8.96
N VAL A 95 14.13 -3.75 -7.70
CA VAL A 95 15.08 -4.76 -7.21
C VAL A 95 14.76 -6.14 -7.77
N LEU A 96 13.51 -6.58 -7.78
CA LEU A 96 13.12 -7.90 -8.29
C LEU A 96 13.37 -8.06 -9.79
N CYS A 97 13.35 -6.95 -10.54
CA CYS A 97 13.52 -6.94 -11.99
C CYS A 97 14.93 -6.55 -12.46
N GLN A 98 15.91 -6.32 -11.56
CA GLN A 98 17.24 -5.83 -11.91
C GLN A 98 18.00 -6.71 -12.93
N ASP A 99 17.75 -8.03 -12.94
CA ASP A 99 18.41 -8.98 -13.85
C ASP A 99 17.58 -9.29 -15.12
N SER A 100 16.42 -8.66 -15.27
CA SER A 100 15.51 -8.90 -16.39
C SER A 100 15.55 -7.73 -17.36
N ALA A 101 16.09 -7.94 -18.57
CA ALA A 101 16.13 -6.93 -19.62
C ALA A 101 14.72 -6.51 -20.13
N ASP A 102 13.68 -7.20 -19.71
CA ASP A 102 12.28 -6.94 -20.09
C ASP A 102 11.37 -6.88 -18.87
N LEU A 103 11.03 -5.67 -18.45
CA LEU A 103 9.95 -5.35 -17.51
C LEU A 103 8.57 -5.64 -18.15
N ARG A 104 8.26 -6.89 -18.41
CA ARG A 104 6.88 -7.27 -18.73
C ARG A 104 6.16 -7.67 -17.46
N VAL A 105 5.69 -6.67 -16.71
CA VAL A 105 4.56 -6.87 -15.79
C VAL A 105 3.42 -7.42 -16.65
N GLN A 106 3.13 -8.71 -16.53
CA GLN A 106 2.03 -9.32 -17.27
C GLN A 106 0.72 -8.71 -16.79
N ARG A 107 0.24 -7.73 -17.54
CA ARG A 107 -1.19 -7.41 -17.50
C ARG A 107 -1.89 -8.60 -18.14
N LYS A 108 -2.73 -9.31 -17.39
CA LYS A 108 -3.69 -10.23 -17.96
C LYS A 108 -4.69 -9.45 -18.81
N ASN A 109 -4.27 -9.09 -20.03
CA ASN A 109 -5.21 -8.77 -21.08
C ASN A 109 -5.62 -10.11 -21.67
N GLY A 110 -6.90 -10.45 -21.57
CA GLY A 110 -7.48 -11.66 -22.12
C GLY A 110 -7.43 -11.72 -23.67
N SER A 111 -6.25 -11.91 -24.22
CA SER A 111 -6.02 -12.34 -25.58
C SER A 111 -5.22 -13.64 -25.50
N GLU A 112 -5.86 -14.75 -25.82
CA GLU A 112 -5.22 -16.03 -26.05
C GLU A 112 -4.13 -15.83 -27.12
N LYS A 113 -2.86 -15.92 -26.70
CA LYS A 113 -1.75 -16.04 -27.64
C LYS A 113 -1.68 -17.47 -28.14
N SER A 114 -1.58 -17.63 -29.48
CA SER A 114 -1.38 -18.92 -30.14
C SER A 114 -0.12 -19.62 -29.61
N GLU A 115 -0.16 -20.96 -29.53
CA GLU A 115 0.91 -21.79 -29.00
C GLU A 115 2.26 -21.61 -29.72
N GLU A 116 2.29 -21.08 -30.94
CA GLU A 116 3.50 -20.88 -31.74
C GLU A 116 4.36 -19.67 -31.28
N GLU A 117 3.83 -18.71 -30.53
CA GLU A 117 4.59 -17.55 -30.00
C GLU A 117 5.28 -17.84 -28.65
N ARG A 118 5.12 -19.04 -28.10
CA ARG A 118 5.67 -19.40 -26.77
C ARG A 118 7.12 -19.90 -26.79
N ASP A 119 7.70 -20.18 -27.95
CA ASP A 119 8.93 -21.03 -28.00
C ASP A 119 10.26 -20.30 -28.25
N SER A 120 10.33 -18.99 -28.35
CA SER A 120 11.62 -18.34 -28.65
C SER A 120 12.10 -17.22 -27.70
N SER A 121 11.35 -16.88 -26.65
CA SER A 121 11.76 -15.85 -25.70
C SER A 121 11.60 -16.23 -24.20
N ALA A 122 11.38 -17.50 -23.91
CA ALA A 122 11.11 -18.01 -22.55
C ALA A 122 12.34 -18.15 -21.63
N GLN A 123 13.48 -17.61 -22.02
CA GLN A 123 14.69 -17.67 -21.19
C GLN A 123 14.84 -16.38 -20.40
N ASN A 124 14.56 -16.44 -19.13
CA ASN A 124 14.98 -15.53 -18.05
C ASN A 124 13.96 -14.56 -17.42
N ASN A 125 12.64 -14.72 -17.46
CA ASN A 125 11.72 -13.83 -16.76
C ASN A 125 11.05 -14.46 -15.53
N THR A 126 11.32 -13.91 -14.32
CA THR A 126 10.48 -14.15 -13.13
C THR A 126 9.09 -13.58 -13.41
N GLU A 127 8.05 -14.37 -13.24
CA GLU A 127 6.67 -13.91 -13.43
C GLU A 127 6.23 -13.14 -12.19
N ILE A 128 6.00 -11.82 -12.36
CA ILE A 128 5.51 -10.95 -11.28
C ILE A 128 4.09 -10.52 -11.60
N GLU A 129 3.14 -10.90 -10.75
CA GLU A 129 1.76 -10.43 -10.79
C GLU A 129 1.56 -9.28 -9.79
N ILE A 130 0.80 -8.25 -10.19
CA ILE A 130 0.40 -7.14 -9.32
C ILE A 130 -1.10 -7.21 -9.09
N GLN A 131 -1.52 -7.31 -7.84
CA GLN A 131 -2.91 -7.33 -7.43
C GLN A 131 -3.23 -6.11 -6.56
N CYS A 132 -4.28 -5.37 -6.96
CA CYS A 132 -4.70 -4.17 -6.24
C CYS A 132 -5.30 -4.49 -4.87
N GLY A 133 -5.24 -3.50 -3.98
CA GLY A 133 -5.95 -3.48 -2.71
C GLY A 133 -6.74 -2.19 -2.54
N ILE A 134 -7.58 -2.11 -1.52
CA ILE A 134 -8.31 -0.89 -1.18
C ILE A 134 -7.35 0.06 -0.46
N SER A 135 -7.04 1.21 -1.07
CA SER A 135 -6.19 2.23 -0.47
C SER A 135 -6.91 2.99 0.65
N SER A 136 -6.13 3.59 1.55
CA SER A 136 -6.68 4.41 2.65
C SER A 136 -7.50 5.59 2.15
N VAL A 137 -7.14 6.21 1.02
CA VAL A 137 -7.91 7.31 0.44
C VAL A 137 -9.30 6.84 0.02
N VAL A 138 -9.40 5.73 -0.71
CA VAL A 138 -10.70 5.20 -1.17
C VAL A 138 -11.59 4.84 0.01
N TYR A 139 -11.05 4.12 0.98
CA TYR A 139 -11.80 3.73 2.17
C TYR A 139 -12.23 4.95 3.00
N PHE A 140 -11.29 5.80 3.39
CA PHE A 140 -11.56 6.93 4.26
C PHE A 140 -12.56 7.92 3.65
N MET A 141 -12.37 8.29 2.39
CA MET A 141 -13.28 9.22 1.71
C MET A 141 -14.70 8.65 1.59
N SER A 142 -14.85 7.34 1.38
CA SER A 142 -16.17 6.70 1.40
C SER A 142 -16.82 6.74 2.78
N GLN A 143 -16.05 6.59 3.87
CA GLN A 143 -16.59 6.64 5.23
C GLN A 143 -17.08 8.05 5.62
N ILE A 144 -16.43 9.09 5.13
CA ILE A 144 -16.82 10.49 5.41
C ILE A 144 -17.80 11.06 4.37
N GLY A 145 -18.18 10.27 3.35
CA GLY A 145 -19.14 10.67 2.34
C GLY A 145 -18.63 11.75 1.37
N LEU A 146 -17.31 11.84 1.16
CA LEU A 146 -16.71 12.78 0.23
C LEU A 146 -16.14 12.05 -1.00
N TYR A 147 -16.18 12.72 -2.15
CA TYR A 147 -15.55 12.26 -3.39
C TYR A 147 -14.04 12.56 -3.35
N TRP A 148 -13.23 11.68 -3.91
CA TRP A 148 -11.78 11.81 -3.91
C TRP A 148 -11.19 12.08 -5.31
N ASP A 149 -12.00 12.02 -6.37
CA ASP A 149 -11.60 12.25 -7.75
C ASP A 149 -11.09 13.68 -8.02
N ASP A 150 -11.58 14.67 -7.27
CA ASP A 150 -11.15 16.06 -7.29
C ASP A 150 -10.23 16.45 -6.11
N ALA A 151 -9.90 15.49 -5.23
CA ALA A 151 -9.04 15.76 -4.08
C ALA A 151 -7.55 15.81 -4.46
N LYS A 152 -6.82 16.77 -3.89
CA LYS A 152 -5.36 16.74 -3.92
C LYS A 152 -4.86 15.68 -2.96
N ILE A 153 -4.25 14.64 -3.50
CA ILE A 153 -3.71 13.53 -2.71
C ILE A 153 -2.20 13.72 -2.50
N VAL A 154 -1.77 13.71 -1.26
CA VAL A 154 -0.36 13.87 -0.86
C VAL A 154 0.00 12.90 0.27
N SER A 155 1.28 12.77 0.57
CA SER A 155 1.75 12.01 1.73
C SER A 155 2.77 12.84 2.49
N ALA A 156 2.50 13.05 3.76
CA ALA A 156 3.44 13.63 4.72
C ALA A 156 4.22 12.55 5.48
N HIS A 157 3.93 11.26 5.25
CA HIS A 157 4.62 10.15 5.88
C HIS A 157 6.04 9.99 5.35
N GLY A 158 7.04 10.24 6.20
CA GLY A 158 8.47 10.07 5.86
C GLY A 158 9.00 11.01 4.78
N ARG A 159 8.25 12.06 4.40
CA ARG A 159 8.64 13.04 3.38
C ARG A 159 8.31 14.46 3.82
N GLY A 160 9.16 15.42 3.48
CA GLY A 160 8.81 16.83 3.61
C GLY A 160 7.68 17.18 2.64
N CYS A 161 6.49 17.51 3.18
CA CYS A 161 5.35 17.95 2.40
C CYS A 161 4.82 19.27 2.97
N ASN A 162 4.63 20.27 2.10
CA ASN A 162 4.00 21.52 2.52
C ASN A 162 2.48 21.42 2.39
N LEU A 163 1.84 20.74 3.35
CA LEU A 163 0.39 20.57 3.40
C LEU A 163 -0.36 21.91 3.38
N ILE A 164 0.16 22.93 4.04
CA ILE A 164 -0.46 24.27 4.08
C ILE A 164 -0.63 24.82 2.66
N SER A 165 0.43 24.75 1.84
CA SER A 165 0.34 25.20 0.44
C SER A 165 -0.75 24.46 -0.32
N HIS A 166 -0.85 23.14 -0.15
CA HIS A 166 -1.89 22.37 -0.84
C HIS A 166 -3.29 22.76 -0.37
N ILE A 167 -3.50 22.95 0.93
CA ILE A 167 -4.79 23.36 1.51
C ILE A 167 -5.20 24.77 1.06
N CYS A 168 -4.24 25.68 0.82
CA CYS A 168 -4.55 27.00 0.29
C CYS A 168 -5.07 27.00 -1.16
N TYR A 169 -4.70 25.99 -1.96
CA TYR A 169 -4.98 25.99 -3.40
C TYR A 169 -5.94 24.90 -3.88
N ALA A 170 -6.32 23.97 -3.03
CA ALA A 170 -7.24 22.90 -3.37
C ALA A 170 -8.44 22.87 -2.42
N GLU A 171 -9.62 22.61 -2.97
CA GLU A 171 -10.85 22.53 -2.18
C GLU A 171 -10.85 21.35 -1.20
N LYS A 172 -10.17 20.27 -1.56
CA LYS A 172 -10.00 19.08 -0.73
C LYS A 172 -8.55 18.59 -0.80
N VAL A 173 -7.97 18.31 0.35
CA VAL A 173 -6.62 17.75 0.45
C VAL A 173 -6.63 16.51 1.34
N PHE A 174 -6.40 15.33 0.72
CA PHE A 174 -6.16 14.11 1.47
C PHE A 174 -4.67 13.96 1.76
N SER A 175 -4.30 13.59 2.99
CA SER A 175 -2.92 13.27 3.35
C SER A 175 -2.82 12.09 4.30
N ILE A 176 -1.80 11.24 4.05
CA ILE A 176 -1.32 10.26 5.02
C ILE A 176 -0.36 10.99 5.95
N LEU A 177 -0.59 10.88 7.25
CA LEU A 177 0.31 11.33 8.30
C LEU A 177 1.17 10.15 8.77
N GLY A 178 2.20 10.37 9.56
CA GLY A 178 3.10 9.28 9.94
C GLY A 178 3.56 9.35 11.39
N THR A 179 2.97 10.29 12.15
CA THR A 179 3.34 10.54 13.55
C THR A 179 2.08 10.78 14.38
N SER A 180 2.14 10.46 15.66
CA SER A 180 1.01 10.64 16.60
C SER A 180 0.65 12.10 16.85
N ASP A 181 1.55 13.02 16.58
CA ASP A 181 1.35 14.47 16.67
C ASP A 181 1.04 15.12 15.32
N GLY A 182 1.00 14.35 14.24
CA GLY A 182 0.86 14.87 12.88
C GLY A 182 -0.38 15.74 12.67
N VAL A 183 -1.50 15.39 13.29
CA VAL A 183 -2.74 16.17 13.24
C VAL A 183 -2.55 17.50 13.97
N ALA A 184 -1.99 17.48 15.19
CA ALA A 184 -1.77 18.69 15.99
C ALA A 184 -0.79 19.64 15.31
N VAL A 185 0.31 19.13 14.79
CA VAL A 185 1.32 19.93 14.05
C VAL A 185 0.71 20.59 12.80
N LEU A 186 -0.16 19.89 12.08
CA LEU A 186 -0.89 20.51 10.97
C LEU A 186 -1.85 21.58 11.45
N ALA A 187 -2.63 21.29 12.48
CA ALA A 187 -3.62 22.20 13.07
C ALA A 187 -2.95 23.49 13.60
N GLU A 188 -1.86 23.38 14.34
CA GLU A 188 -1.08 24.54 14.80
C GLU A 188 -0.60 25.43 13.64
N LYS A 189 -0.12 24.81 12.56
CA LYS A 189 0.30 25.56 11.37
C LYS A 189 -0.86 26.26 10.71
N LEU A 190 -2.02 25.60 10.57
CA LEU A 190 -3.24 26.20 10.01
C LEU A 190 -3.66 27.41 10.83
N VAL A 191 -3.75 27.27 12.15
CA VAL A 191 -4.08 28.38 13.06
C VAL A 191 -3.09 29.53 12.92
N LYS A 192 -1.79 29.23 12.87
CA LYS A 192 -0.73 30.25 12.71
C LYS A 192 -0.88 31.06 11.42
N TYR A 193 -1.42 30.45 10.36
CA TYR A 193 -1.68 31.12 9.08
C TYR A 193 -3.10 31.70 8.97
N GLY A 194 -3.85 31.78 10.08
CA GLY A 194 -5.21 32.31 10.08
C GLY A 194 -6.26 31.37 9.46
N MET A 195 -5.96 30.10 9.36
CA MET A 195 -6.81 29.06 8.74
C MET A 195 -7.37 28.10 9.81
N GLY A 196 -7.65 28.59 11.01
CA GLY A 196 -8.14 27.77 12.12
C GLY A 196 -9.54 27.18 11.90
N ASP A 197 -10.33 27.76 10.99
CA ASP A 197 -11.69 27.29 10.65
C ASP A 197 -11.70 26.18 9.61
N VAL A 198 -10.56 25.82 8.98
CA VAL A 198 -10.45 24.69 8.06
C VAL A 198 -10.93 23.43 8.76
N LEU A 199 -11.91 22.75 8.17
CA LEU A 199 -12.44 21.51 8.70
C LEU A 199 -11.49 20.35 8.37
N LEU A 200 -11.01 19.69 9.42
CA LEU A 200 -10.17 18.50 9.30
C LEU A 200 -11.00 17.26 9.62
N TYR A 201 -11.29 16.44 8.62
CA TYR A 201 -11.68 15.06 8.84
C TYR A 201 -10.44 14.27 9.19
N VAL A 202 -10.48 13.50 10.26
CA VAL A 202 -9.36 12.69 10.76
C VAL A 202 -9.80 11.23 10.78
N GLY A 203 -8.97 10.34 10.24
CA GLY A 203 -9.16 8.90 10.31
C GLY A 203 -7.93 8.25 10.94
N GLU A 204 -8.16 7.42 11.95
CA GLU A 204 -7.13 6.68 12.66
C GLU A 204 -7.42 5.19 12.67
N ASN A 205 -6.38 4.37 12.52
CA ASN A 205 -6.48 2.91 12.53
C ASN A 205 -7.60 2.39 11.61
N LEU A 206 -7.67 2.95 10.39
CA LEU A 206 -8.72 2.64 9.43
C LEU A 206 -8.86 1.13 9.23
N SER A 207 -10.08 0.64 9.28
CA SER A 207 -10.48 -0.76 9.17
C SER A 207 -10.12 -1.69 10.34
N TYR A 208 -9.43 -1.21 11.36
CA TYR A 208 -9.19 -1.97 12.59
C TYR A 208 -10.35 -1.80 13.59
N GLU A 209 -10.40 -2.65 14.61
CA GLU A 209 -11.42 -2.59 15.66
C GLU A 209 -11.43 -1.28 16.45
N ASN A 210 -10.27 -0.64 16.54
CA ASN A 210 -10.09 0.66 17.19
C ASN A 210 -10.11 1.84 16.21
N GLU A 211 -10.76 1.67 15.05
CA GLU A 211 -10.97 2.74 14.08
C GLU A 211 -11.65 3.96 14.72
N LYS A 212 -11.13 5.15 14.40
CA LYS A 212 -11.75 6.41 14.76
C LYS A 212 -11.85 7.29 13.53
N ILE A 213 -13.04 7.84 13.29
CA ILE A 213 -13.27 8.82 12.23
C ILE A 213 -14.09 9.95 12.81
N PHE A 214 -13.60 11.18 12.69
CA PHE A 214 -14.28 12.38 13.18
C PHE A 214 -13.89 13.61 12.35
N ALA A 215 -14.63 14.72 12.53
CA ALA A 215 -14.31 16.00 11.90
C ALA A 215 -14.34 17.12 12.94
N LYS A 216 -13.34 18.01 12.87
CA LYS A 216 -13.25 19.21 13.72
C LYS A 216 -12.53 20.33 13.00
N PRO A 217 -12.80 21.61 13.34
CA PRO A 217 -11.98 22.74 12.93
C PRO A 217 -10.54 22.57 13.41
N ALA A 218 -9.57 23.03 12.61
CA ALA A 218 -8.16 22.95 12.96
C ALA A 218 -7.85 23.60 14.33
N SER A 219 -8.54 24.70 14.67
CA SER A 219 -8.39 25.38 15.97
C SER A 219 -8.68 24.49 17.19
N GLU A 220 -9.46 23.43 17.04
CA GLU A 220 -9.78 22.50 18.13
C GLU A 220 -8.79 21.31 18.22
N LEU A 221 -7.85 21.20 17.29
CA LEU A 221 -6.95 20.03 17.16
C LEU A 221 -5.49 20.33 17.47
N THR A 222 -5.16 21.52 17.92
CA THR A 222 -3.77 21.96 18.18
C THR A 222 -3.05 21.17 19.27
N GLU A 223 -3.79 20.56 20.19
CA GLU A 223 -3.24 19.70 21.27
C GLU A 223 -3.64 18.22 21.11
N TYR A 224 -4.16 17.85 19.92
CA TYR A 224 -4.67 16.50 19.68
C TYR A 224 -3.52 15.50 19.65
N LYS A 225 -3.66 14.43 20.43
CA LYS A 225 -2.75 13.27 20.41
C LYS A 225 -3.43 12.12 19.71
N GLY A 226 -3.00 11.86 18.49
CA GLY A 226 -3.56 10.85 17.63
C GLY A 226 -2.73 9.58 17.57
N ASP A 227 -3.05 8.75 16.58
CA ASP A 227 -2.32 7.53 16.26
C ASP A 227 -1.35 7.76 15.09
N PRO A 228 -0.17 7.12 15.06
CA PRO A 228 0.75 7.19 13.91
C PRO A 228 0.12 6.70 12.60
N LEU A 229 -0.89 5.84 12.66
CA LEU A 229 -1.64 5.35 11.51
C LEU A 229 -2.83 6.27 11.21
N SER A 230 -2.56 7.55 10.99
CA SER A 230 -3.61 8.53 10.73
C SER A 230 -3.57 9.08 9.29
N VAL A 231 -4.76 9.42 8.81
CA VAL A 231 -5.00 10.17 7.58
C VAL A 231 -5.87 11.37 7.87
N ILE A 232 -5.78 12.40 7.03
CA ILE A 232 -6.68 13.55 7.08
C ILE A 232 -7.29 13.84 5.71
N CYS A 233 -8.46 14.48 5.73
CA CYS A 233 -8.97 15.26 4.62
C CYS A 233 -9.29 16.68 5.13
N ALA A 234 -8.62 17.68 4.59
CA ALA A 234 -8.88 19.09 4.85
C ALA A 234 -9.87 19.62 3.79
N VAL A 235 -10.89 20.37 4.25
CA VAL A 235 -11.94 20.97 3.40
C VAL A 235 -12.17 22.42 3.82
#